data_9206eb1ed49a8e67a5136386fad13eb7
#
_entry.id   9206eb1ed49a8e67a5136386fad13eb7
#
_cell.length_a   1.000
_cell.length_b   1.000
_cell.length_c   1.000
_cell.angle_alpha   90.00
_cell.angle_beta   90.00
_cell.angle_gamma   90.00
#
_symmetry.space_group_name_H-M   'P 1'
#
loop_
_entity.id
_entity.type
_entity.pdbx_description
1 polymer ?
#
loop_
_entity_poly.entity_id
_entity_poly.type
_entity_poly.pdbx_seq_one_letter_code
_entity_poly.pdbx_strand_id
1 'polypeptide(L)'
;MSADKYEVVIGLEVHAQLSTQSKIFSWSSAAFGADPNTHTDPVCLGLPGTLPVLNAAAVESAVRLGLAAGCKIRQRCRFSRKHYFYPDLPKGFQISQFDEPICDGGAITFRLHGERRSVRLVRIHLEEDAGKNVHAAAGVSFVDYNRAGVPLCEIVSEPDIRSAEEASEYVRAVRALVRYLGICDGNMEEGSLRCDANVSLRLRGETKYGTKTELKNMNSFKNVRDAIESEVKRQAALLDRGERVVQETRLWDAARGMSAAMRSKEQAHDYRYFPEPDLPPLVVSDSELA
;
A
#
# COMPACT_ATOMS: atom_id res chain seq x y z
N MET A 1 3.18 -30.34 15.28
CA MET A 1 2.43 -29.10 14.99
C MET A 1 2.10 -29.11 13.53
N SER A 2 0.83 -29.09 13.18
CA SER A 2 0.32 -29.48 11.86
C SER A 2 0.50 -28.41 10.77
N ALA A 3 1.77 -28.09 10.41
CA ALA A 3 2.04 -27.28 9.22
C ALA A 3 1.41 -27.88 7.93
N ASP A 4 1.09 -29.17 7.96
CA ASP A 4 0.48 -29.88 6.85
C ASP A 4 -1.06 -29.75 6.78
N LYS A 5 -1.71 -29.29 7.84
CA LYS A 5 -3.16 -29.21 7.93
C LYS A 5 -3.71 -27.97 7.21
N TYR A 6 -2.98 -26.87 7.27
CA TYR A 6 -3.43 -25.59 6.73
C TYR A 6 -2.59 -25.18 5.51
N GLU A 7 -3.25 -24.51 4.57
CA GLU A 7 -2.61 -23.77 3.51
C GLU A 7 -2.63 -22.27 3.85
N VAL A 8 -1.47 -21.63 3.75
CA VAL A 8 -1.33 -20.19 3.94
C VAL A 8 -1.76 -19.47 2.68
N VAL A 9 -2.53 -18.40 2.84
CA VAL A 9 -2.99 -17.54 1.75
C VAL A 9 -2.66 -16.10 2.09
N ILE A 10 -1.84 -15.46 1.25
CA ILE A 10 -1.32 -14.11 1.50
C ILE A 10 -1.54 -13.25 0.26
N GLY A 11 -2.10 -12.06 0.48
CA GLY A 11 -2.09 -10.94 -0.46
C GLY A 11 -1.31 -9.78 0.13
N LEU A 12 -0.59 -9.06 -0.71
CA LEU A 12 0.23 -7.91 -0.30
C LEU A 12 -0.24 -6.63 -0.97
N GLU A 13 -0.18 -5.54 -0.22
CA GLU A 13 -0.37 -4.18 -0.68
C GLU A 13 0.96 -3.45 -0.50
N VAL A 14 1.60 -3.05 -1.60
CA VAL A 14 2.89 -2.35 -1.56
C VAL A 14 2.70 -0.93 -2.05
N HIS A 15 3.03 0.03 -1.19
CA HIS A 15 2.99 1.45 -1.49
C HIS A 15 4.40 1.94 -1.82
N ALA A 16 4.57 2.52 -3.00
CA ALA A 16 5.82 3.11 -3.46
C ALA A 16 5.65 4.63 -3.64
N GLN A 17 6.37 5.42 -2.84
CA GLN A 17 6.44 6.86 -3.04
C GLN A 17 7.21 7.15 -4.33
N LEU A 18 6.59 7.92 -5.23
CA LEU A 18 7.21 8.25 -6.51
C LEU A 18 8.23 9.37 -6.35
N SER A 19 9.38 9.21 -7.00
CA SER A 19 10.50 10.16 -6.97
C SER A 19 10.25 11.37 -7.88
N THR A 20 9.12 12.07 -7.67
CA THR A 20 8.79 13.32 -8.36
C THR A 20 9.38 14.53 -7.63
N GLN A 21 9.59 15.62 -8.32
CA GLN A 21 10.08 16.87 -7.70
C GLN A 21 8.99 17.55 -6.86
N SER A 22 7.74 17.50 -7.33
CA SER A 22 6.58 18.07 -6.66
C SER A 22 5.56 17.01 -6.28
N LYS A 23 4.64 17.37 -5.39
CA LYS A 23 3.52 16.53 -4.95
C LYS A 23 2.59 16.17 -6.11
N ILE A 24 1.68 15.20 -5.87
CA ILE A 24 0.82 14.68 -6.94
C ILE A 24 -0.21 15.71 -7.43
N PHE A 25 -0.68 16.60 -6.56
CA PHE A 25 -1.74 17.56 -6.89
C PHE A 25 -1.35 19.02 -6.65
N SER A 26 -0.08 19.28 -6.31
CA SER A 26 0.40 20.63 -5.99
C SER A 26 1.88 20.81 -6.32
N TRP A 27 2.38 22.03 -6.20
CA TRP A 27 3.76 22.40 -6.55
C TRP A 27 4.75 22.24 -5.38
N SER A 28 4.30 21.98 -4.16
CA SER A 28 5.19 21.76 -3.03
C SER A 28 6.15 20.61 -3.29
N SER A 29 7.35 20.74 -2.72
CA SER A 29 8.38 19.71 -2.82
C SER A 29 7.92 18.38 -2.25
N ALA A 30 8.23 17.28 -2.97
CA ALA A 30 8.05 15.91 -2.50
C ALA A 30 9.32 15.35 -1.81
N ALA A 31 10.38 16.17 -1.65
CA ALA A 31 11.65 15.72 -1.09
C ALA A 31 11.52 15.36 0.39
N PHE A 32 12.20 14.26 0.77
CA PHE A 32 12.29 13.79 2.15
C PHE A 32 13.33 14.59 2.97
N GLY A 33 13.13 14.67 4.29
CA GLY A 33 14.16 15.13 5.24
C GLY A 33 14.20 16.65 5.52
N ALA A 34 13.23 17.42 5.03
CA ALA A 34 13.10 18.84 5.39
C ALA A 34 12.51 19.02 6.79
N ASP A 35 12.70 20.22 7.35
CA ASP A 35 12.09 20.59 8.63
C ASP A 35 10.56 20.43 8.59
N PRO A 36 9.91 20.01 9.68
CA PRO A 36 8.47 19.75 9.71
C PRO A 36 7.64 20.93 9.18
N ASN A 37 6.67 20.62 8.34
CA ASN A 37 5.69 21.57 7.77
C ASN A 37 6.29 22.68 6.88
N THR A 38 7.48 22.45 6.30
CA THR A 38 8.11 23.38 5.36
C THR A 38 7.81 23.08 3.90
N HIS A 39 7.48 21.83 3.58
CA HIS A 39 7.03 21.38 2.25
C HIS A 39 5.50 21.31 2.20
N THR A 40 4.84 22.43 2.45
CA THR A 40 3.38 22.53 2.45
C THR A 40 2.90 23.68 1.56
N ASP A 41 1.69 23.57 1.09
CA ASP A 41 0.99 24.59 0.27
C ASP A 41 -0.52 24.51 0.54
N PRO A 42 -1.29 25.52 0.11
CA PRO A 42 -2.73 25.56 0.36
C PRO A 42 -3.51 24.35 -0.16
N VAL A 43 -3.06 23.69 -1.24
CA VAL A 43 -3.72 22.52 -1.82
C VAL A 43 -3.54 21.30 -0.91
N CYS A 44 -2.29 20.98 -0.56
CA CYS A 44 -2.02 19.81 0.29
C CYS A 44 -2.55 19.97 1.72
N LEU A 45 -2.72 21.21 2.19
CA LEU A 45 -3.34 21.52 3.48
C LEU A 45 -4.88 21.56 3.42
N GLY A 46 -5.48 21.48 2.23
CA GLY A 46 -6.93 21.46 2.06
C GLY A 46 -7.59 22.80 2.37
N LEU A 47 -6.92 23.91 2.11
CA LEU A 47 -7.51 25.23 2.38
C LEU A 47 -8.67 25.52 1.42
N PRO A 48 -9.71 26.26 1.88
CA PRO A 48 -10.86 26.59 1.05
C PRO A 48 -10.48 27.31 -0.25
N GLY A 49 -11.10 26.89 -1.38
CA GLY A 49 -10.90 27.51 -2.69
C GLY A 49 -9.71 27.00 -3.48
N THR A 50 -8.95 26.05 -2.95
CA THR A 50 -7.81 25.42 -3.68
C THR A 50 -8.31 24.25 -4.54
N LEU A 51 -7.67 24.08 -5.70
CA LEU A 51 -7.98 22.99 -6.63
C LEU A 51 -6.72 22.14 -6.89
N PRO A 52 -6.87 20.80 -6.98
CA PRO A 52 -5.77 19.91 -7.32
C PRO A 52 -5.36 20.05 -8.78
N VAL A 53 -4.06 19.91 -9.07
CA VAL A 53 -3.53 19.84 -10.44
C VAL A 53 -2.62 18.61 -10.53
N LEU A 54 -3.01 17.66 -11.40
CA LEU A 54 -2.34 16.37 -11.51
C LEU A 54 -0.90 16.51 -12.06
N ASN A 55 0.06 15.89 -11.37
CA ASN A 55 1.45 15.82 -11.77
C ASN A 55 1.65 14.76 -12.87
N ALA A 56 2.04 15.20 -14.07
CA ALA A 56 2.27 14.31 -15.21
C ALA A 56 3.38 13.27 -14.96
N ALA A 57 4.44 13.63 -14.22
CA ALA A 57 5.52 12.68 -13.89
C ALA A 57 5.05 11.51 -13.00
N ALA A 58 4.04 11.74 -12.16
CA ALA A 58 3.43 10.66 -11.37
C ALA A 58 2.65 9.69 -12.28
N VAL A 59 1.92 10.22 -13.26
CA VAL A 59 1.20 9.41 -14.26
C VAL A 59 2.17 8.58 -15.09
N GLU A 60 3.22 9.21 -15.65
CA GLU A 60 4.27 8.52 -16.40
C GLU A 60 4.90 7.38 -15.59
N SER A 61 5.22 7.64 -14.32
CA SER A 61 5.81 6.64 -13.43
C SER A 61 4.88 5.43 -13.23
N ALA A 62 3.58 5.67 -13.04
CA ALA A 62 2.60 4.59 -12.89
C ALA A 62 2.41 3.79 -14.19
N VAL A 63 2.38 4.45 -15.35
CA VAL A 63 2.32 3.78 -16.66
C VAL A 63 3.55 2.91 -16.88
N ARG A 64 4.76 3.44 -16.63
CA ARG A 64 6.03 2.68 -16.75
C ARG A 64 6.03 1.45 -15.85
N LEU A 65 5.57 1.58 -14.60
CA LEU A 65 5.45 0.47 -13.67
C LEU A 65 4.43 -0.58 -14.17
N GLY A 66 3.27 -0.13 -14.63
CA GLY A 66 2.23 -0.99 -15.18
C GLY A 66 2.70 -1.78 -16.39
N LEU A 67 3.35 -1.13 -17.36
CA LEU A 67 3.92 -1.78 -18.55
C LEU A 67 4.98 -2.83 -18.16
N ALA A 68 5.87 -2.49 -17.23
CA ALA A 68 6.91 -3.40 -16.77
C ALA A 68 6.36 -4.62 -15.99
N ALA A 69 5.21 -4.46 -15.32
CA ALA A 69 4.49 -5.55 -14.65
C ALA A 69 3.53 -6.32 -15.61
N GLY A 70 3.44 -5.94 -16.88
CA GLY A 70 2.53 -6.55 -17.85
C GLY A 70 1.05 -6.27 -17.56
N CYS A 71 0.75 -5.16 -16.93
CA CYS A 71 -0.63 -4.71 -16.70
C CYS A 71 -1.26 -4.19 -17.99
N LYS A 72 -2.59 -4.24 -18.04
CA LYS A 72 -3.35 -3.48 -19.01
C LYS A 72 -3.46 -2.04 -18.52
N ILE A 73 -2.88 -1.09 -19.26
CA ILE A 73 -3.05 0.32 -18.96
C ILE A 73 -4.44 0.77 -19.40
N ARG A 74 -5.14 1.42 -18.49
CA ARG A 74 -6.47 1.96 -18.76
C ARG A 74 -6.34 3.34 -19.38
N GLN A 75 -6.70 3.47 -20.66
CA GLN A 75 -6.58 4.73 -21.41
C GLN A 75 -7.48 5.85 -20.86
N ARG A 76 -8.55 5.51 -20.15
CA ARG A 76 -9.39 6.46 -19.44
C ARG A 76 -9.63 5.95 -18.03
N CYS A 77 -9.19 6.69 -17.05
CA CYS A 77 -9.39 6.41 -15.63
C CYS A 77 -9.74 7.71 -14.88
N ARG A 78 -10.13 7.58 -13.63
CA ARG A 78 -10.47 8.74 -12.80
C ARG A 78 -10.01 8.58 -11.38
N PHE A 79 -9.86 9.70 -10.72
CA PHE A 79 -9.65 9.77 -9.29
C PHE A 79 -10.98 9.81 -8.54
N SER A 80 -10.95 9.30 -7.32
CA SER A 80 -12.07 9.29 -6.37
C SER A 80 -11.61 9.82 -5.03
N ARG A 81 -12.54 10.35 -4.26
CA ARG A 81 -12.30 10.72 -2.86
C ARG A 81 -12.55 9.53 -1.96
N LYS A 82 -11.54 9.16 -1.16
CA LYS A 82 -11.63 8.17 -0.08
C LYS A 82 -11.76 8.92 1.24
N HIS A 83 -12.96 8.93 1.82
CA HIS A 83 -13.25 9.75 3.01
C HIS A 83 -12.88 9.02 4.29
N TYR A 84 -12.01 9.62 5.06
CA TYR A 84 -11.73 9.26 6.45
C TYR A 84 -11.12 10.47 7.18
N PHE A 85 -11.35 10.54 8.49
CA PHE A 85 -10.87 11.63 9.30
C PHE A 85 -9.70 11.18 10.16
N TYR A 86 -8.56 11.80 9.92
CA TYR A 86 -7.35 11.56 10.69
C TYR A 86 -6.53 12.85 10.77
N PRO A 87 -5.79 13.12 11.87
CA PRO A 87 -5.04 14.38 12.01
C PRO A 87 -4.06 14.66 10.88
N ASP A 88 -3.46 13.64 10.29
CA ASP A 88 -2.50 13.74 9.18
C ASP A 88 -3.14 13.79 7.78
N LEU A 89 -4.47 13.81 7.72
CA LEU A 89 -5.23 13.98 6.48
C LEU A 89 -6.02 15.30 6.52
N PRO A 90 -5.39 16.45 6.19
CA PRO A 90 -5.96 17.76 6.45
C PRO A 90 -7.25 18.06 5.67
N LYS A 91 -7.43 17.44 4.50
CA LYS A 91 -8.64 17.57 3.68
C LYS A 91 -9.83 16.77 4.20
N GLY A 92 -9.60 15.78 5.09
CA GLY A 92 -10.61 14.83 5.51
C GLY A 92 -10.92 13.73 4.48
N PHE A 93 -10.22 13.73 3.36
CA PHE A 93 -10.27 12.68 2.33
C PHE A 93 -8.90 12.53 1.65
N GLN A 94 -8.65 11.36 1.09
CA GLN A 94 -7.51 11.05 0.24
C GLN A 94 -7.98 10.97 -1.21
N ILE A 95 -7.29 11.65 -2.12
CA ILE A 95 -7.53 11.46 -3.55
C ILE A 95 -6.77 10.20 -3.98
N SER A 96 -7.51 9.22 -4.49
CA SER A 96 -7.02 7.90 -4.88
C SER A 96 -7.79 7.42 -6.11
N GLN A 97 -7.44 6.25 -6.65
CA GLN A 97 -8.22 5.58 -7.70
C GLN A 97 -8.87 4.33 -7.11
N PHE A 98 -10.15 4.12 -7.35
CA PHE A 98 -10.91 3.01 -6.76
C PHE A 98 -11.40 2.01 -7.80
N ASP A 99 -12.46 2.33 -8.53
CA ASP A 99 -13.13 1.49 -9.53
C ASP A 99 -12.51 1.58 -10.93
N GLU A 100 -11.79 2.67 -11.20
CA GLU A 100 -11.11 2.91 -12.48
C GLU A 100 -9.60 3.18 -12.23
N PRO A 101 -8.82 2.17 -11.79
CA PRO A 101 -7.37 2.34 -11.58
C PRO A 101 -6.65 2.51 -12.92
N ILE A 102 -5.47 3.12 -12.89
CA ILE A 102 -4.66 3.32 -14.11
C ILE A 102 -4.16 2.00 -14.72
N CYS A 103 -3.93 0.96 -13.88
CA CYS A 103 -3.44 -0.34 -14.35
C CYS A 103 -4.30 -1.47 -13.80
N ASP A 104 -4.74 -2.36 -14.68
CA ASP A 104 -5.49 -3.58 -14.34
C ASP A 104 -4.62 -4.82 -14.54
N GLY A 105 -4.66 -5.75 -13.60
CA GLY A 105 -3.99 -7.06 -13.71
C GLY A 105 -2.47 -6.97 -13.74
N GLY A 106 -1.84 -7.85 -14.51
CA GLY A 106 -0.38 -8.00 -14.56
C GLY A 106 0.15 -8.99 -13.53
N ALA A 107 1.49 -9.06 -13.41
CA ALA A 107 2.13 -9.95 -12.45
C ALA A 107 3.57 -9.49 -12.12
N ILE A 108 4.01 -9.76 -10.91
CA ILE A 108 5.42 -9.64 -10.52
C ILE A 108 6.06 -11.03 -10.55
N THR A 109 7.12 -11.18 -11.34
CA THR A 109 7.87 -12.43 -11.48
C THR A 109 9.22 -12.32 -10.78
N PHE A 110 9.59 -13.33 -10.01
CA PHE A 110 10.86 -13.41 -9.28
C PHE A 110 11.34 -14.86 -9.19
N ARG A 111 12.52 -15.07 -8.58
CA ARG A 111 13.05 -16.40 -8.30
C ARG A 111 13.00 -16.68 -6.80
N LEU A 112 12.52 -17.88 -6.45
CA LEU A 112 12.56 -18.42 -5.09
C LEU A 112 13.20 -19.82 -5.16
N HIS A 113 14.30 -20.02 -4.45
CA HIS A 113 15.10 -21.28 -4.50
C HIS A 113 15.49 -21.72 -5.93
N GLY A 114 15.76 -20.74 -6.80
CA GLY A 114 16.10 -20.99 -8.21
C GLY A 114 14.89 -21.18 -9.14
N GLU A 115 13.71 -21.44 -8.61
CA GLU A 115 12.47 -21.59 -9.37
C GLU A 115 11.84 -20.23 -9.69
N ARG A 116 11.25 -20.15 -10.88
CA ARG A 116 10.45 -18.96 -11.27
C ARG A 116 9.10 -18.98 -10.57
N ARG A 117 8.80 -17.90 -9.85
CA ARG A 117 7.50 -17.63 -9.25
C ARG A 117 6.89 -16.41 -9.90
N SER A 118 5.55 -16.36 -9.91
CA SER A 118 4.79 -15.25 -10.44
C SER A 118 3.58 -15.01 -9.54
N VAL A 119 3.41 -13.79 -9.09
CA VAL A 119 2.26 -13.35 -8.27
C VAL A 119 1.48 -12.38 -9.11
N ARG A 120 0.20 -12.69 -9.35
CA ARG A 120 -0.71 -11.84 -10.13
C ARG A 120 -1.01 -10.56 -9.36
N LEU A 121 -1.30 -9.50 -10.10
CA LEU A 121 -1.76 -8.24 -9.56
C LEU A 121 -3.27 -8.08 -9.80
N VAL A 122 -3.94 -7.49 -8.82
CA VAL A 122 -5.31 -6.98 -8.98
C VAL A 122 -5.25 -5.69 -9.77
N ARG A 123 -4.40 -4.75 -9.32
CA ARG A 123 -4.24 -3.42 -9.93
C ARG A 123 -2.96 -2.74 -9.45
N ILE A 124 -2.58 -1.69 -10.18
CA ILE A 124 -1.72 -0.62 -9.69
C ILE A 124 -2.50 0.68 -9.83
N HIS A 125 -2.53 1.51 -8.79
CA HIS A 125 -3.23 2.77 -8.84
C HIS A 125 -2.46 3.91 -8.21
N LEU A 126 -2.78 5.13 -8.63
CA LEU A 126 -2.22 6.36 -8.10
C LEU A 126 -3.04 6.87 -6.92
N GLU A 127 -2.36 7.39 -5.92
CA GLU A 127 -2.95 8.08 -4.79
C GLU A 127 -1.98 9.08 -4.17
N GLU A 128 -2.47 9.93 -3.28
CA GLU A 128 -1.64 10.81 -2.46
C GLU A 128 -1.33 10.18 -1.10
N ASP A 129 -0.12 10.45 -0.57
CA ASP A 129 0.21 10.05 0.80
C ASP A 129 -0.42 10.99 1.83
N ALA A 130 -0.68 10.48 3.03
CA ALA A 130 -1.06 11.27 4.20
C ALA A 130 0.18 11.93 4.84
N GLY A 131 -0.02 12.90 5.72
CA GLY A 131 1.03 13.46 6.57
C GLY A 131 1.57 12.43 7.56
N LYS A 132 2.39 12.89 8.50
CA LYS A 132 3.00 12.05 9.52
C LYS A 132 2.54 12.49 10.91
N ASN A 133 2.00 11.53 11.68
CA ASN A 133 1.74 11.73 13.11
C ASN A 133 2.95 11.31 13.91
N VAL A 134 3.46 12.20 14.74
CA VAL A 134 4.55 11.96 15.67
C VAL A 134 3.96 11.98 17.08
N HIS A 135 3.88 10.81 17.70
CA HIS A 135 3.39 10.68 19.07
C HIS A 135 4.51 11.04 20.05
N ALA A 136 4.31 12.12 20.79
CA ALA A 136 5.20 12.53 21.87
C ALA A 136 4.74 11.96 23.22
N ALA A 137 5.61 12.07 24.24
CA ALA A 137 5.27 11.74 25.60
C ALA A 137 4.08 12.63 26.09
N ALA A 138 3.33 12.15 27.07
CA ALA A 138 2.23 12.88 27.71
C ALA A 138 0.96 13.08 26.86
N GLY A 139 0.70 12.20 25.88
CA GLY A 139 -0.58 12.23 25.13
C GLY A 139 -0.72 13.35 24.11
N VAL A 140 0.40 14.00 23.77
CA VAL A 140 0.46 15.00 22.69
C VAL A 140 0.93 14.35 21.41
N SER A 141 0.33 14.72 20.29
CA SER A 141 0.77 14.34 18.94
C SER A 141 1.10 15.59 18.14
N PHE A 142 2.21 15.53 17.42
CA PHE A 142 2.58 16.54 16.42
C PHE A 142 2.27 16.01 15.04
N VAL A 143 1.81 16.88 14.16
CA VAL A 143 1.51 16.51 12.77
C VAL A 143 2.48 17.24 11.85
N ASP A 144 3.15 16.46 11.00
CA ASP A 144 3.99 16.95 9.93
C ASP A 144 3.34 16.66 8.57
N TYR A 145 2.98 17.71 7.84
CA TYR A 145 2.32 17.64 6.55
C TYR A 145 3.29 17.63 5.36
N ASN A 146 4.62 17.56 5.59
CA ASN A 146 5.57 17.48 4.49
C ASN A 146 5.29 16.30 3.55
N ARG A 147 4.85 15.16 4.10
CA ARG A 147 4.50 13.99 3.33
C ARG A 147 3.09 14.06 2.71
N ALA A 148 2.18 14.86 3.25
CA ALA A 148 0.81 14.98 2.72
C ALA A 148 0.82 15.43 1.26
N GLY A 149 0.22 14.63 0.38
CA GLY A 149 0.20 14.87 -1.07
C GLY A 149 1.42 14.36 -1.84
N VAL A 150 2.37 13.68 -1.21
CA VAL A 150 3.46 12.97 -1.93
C VAL A 150 2.84 11.87 -2.81
N PRO A 151 3.25 11.75 -4.10
CA PRO A 151 2.65 10.76 -4.98
C PRO A 151 2.97 9.33 -4.56
N LEU A 152 1.97 8.47 -4.55
CA LEU A 152 2.09 7.03 -4.31
C LEU A 152 1.57 6.23 -5.49
N CYS A 153 2.24 5.10 -5.78
CA CYS A 153 1.65 3.94 -6.43
C CYS A 153 1.34 2.87 -5.40
N GLU A 154 0.10 2.44 -5.31
CA GLU A 154 -0.28 1.24 -4.58
C GLU A 154 -0.35 0.06 -5.54
N ILE A 155 0.42 -0.99 -5.24
CA ILE A 155 0.54 -2.25 -5.98
C ILE A 155 -0.18 -3.32 -5.18
N VAL A 156 -1.37 -3.73 -5.64
CA VAL A 156 -2.21 -4.71 -4.95
C VAL A 156 -2.06 -6.07 -5.61
N SER A 157 -1.57 -7.06 -4.86
CA SER A 157 -1.46 -8.43 -5.36
C SER A 157 -2.74 -9.24 -5.18
N GLU A 158 -2.94 -10.23 -6.04
CA GLU A 158 -3.83 -11.35 -5.74
C GLU A 158 -3.28 -12.16 -4.55
N PRO A 159 -4.13 -12.92 -3.84
CA PRO A 159 -3.70 -13.74 -2.70
C PRO A 159 -3.03 -15.05 -3.18
N ASP A 160 -2.05 -14.94 -4.04
CA ASP A 160 -1.33 -16.06 -4.66
C ASP A 160 -0.14 -16.57 -3.83
N ILE A 161 0.34 -15.79 -2.87
CA ILE A 161 1.52 -16.08 -2.06
C ILE A 161 1.18 -17.14 -1.00
N ARG A 162 2.09 -18.10 -0.78
CA ARG A 162 1.87 -19.27 0.08
C ARG A 162 2.84 -19.41 1.24
N SER A 163 3.85 -18.55 1.33
CA SER A 163 4.79 -18.57 2.47
C SER A 163 5.29 -17.17 2.82
N ALA A 164 5.77 -16.99 4.04
CA ALA A 164 6.37 -15.74 4.50
C ALA A 164 7.66 -15.40 3.74
N GLU A 165 8.43 -16.41 3.36
CA GLU A 165 9.62 -16.24 2.54
C GLU A 165 9.25 -15.74 1.14
N GLU A 166 8.26 -16.36 0.50
CA GLU A 166 7.75 -15.94 -0.80
C GLU A 166 7.24 -14.49 -0.76
N ALA A 167 6.55 -14.09 0.31
CA ALA A 167 6.10 -12.72 0.53
C ALA A 167 7.29 -11.74 0.60
N SER A 168 8.34 -12.08 1.35
CA SER A 168 9.55 -11.27 1.46
C SER A 168 10.26 -11.12 0.11
N GLU A 169 10.39 -12.20 -0.67
CA GLU A 169 11.03 -12.16 -1.99
C GLU A 169 10.18 -11.40 -3.03
N TYR A 170 8.84 -11.48 -2.94
CA TYR A 170 7.96 -10.64 -3.73
C TYR A 170 8.21 -9.14 -3.48
N VAL A 171 8.29 -8.71 -2.22
CA VAL A 171 8.56 -7.29 -1.88
C VAL A 171 9.96 -6.87 -2.36
N ARG A 172 10.98 -7.77 -2.30
CA ARG A 172 12.30 -7.54 -2.89
C ARG A 172 12.23 -7.33 -4.40
N ALA A 173 11.42 -8.14 -5.09
CA ALA A 173 11.23 -8.02 -6.53
C ALA A 173 10.54 -6.71 -6.90
N VAL A 174 9.50 -6.31 -6.17
CA VAL A 174 8.84 -5.00 -6.35
C VAL A 174 9.84 -3.86 -6.13
N ARG A 175 10.62 -3.91 -5.04
CA ARG A 175 11.67 -2.91 -4.79
C ARG A 175 12.69 -2.83 -5.92
N ALA A 176 13.16 -3.97 -6.39
CA ALA A 176 14.11 -4.02 -7.50
C ALA A 176 13.52 -3.39 -8.77
N LEU A 177 12.25 -3.68 -9.07
CA LEU A 177 11.54 -3.14 -10.22
C LEU A 177 11.40 -1.62 -10.15
N VAL A 178 10.87 -1.07 -9.04
CA VAL A 178 10.63 0.37 -8.93
C VAL A 178 11.95 1.17 -8.93
N ARG A 179 13.04 0.59 -8.40
CA ARG A 179 14.38 1.17 -8.46
C ARG A 179 14.98 1.12 -9.87
N TYR A 180 14.84 -0.02 -10.55
CA TYR A 180 15.32 -0.17 -11.92
C TYR A 180 14.65 0.82 -12.88
N LEU A 181 13.35 1.04 -12.69
CA LEU A 181 12.57 2.02 -13.45
C LEU A 181 12.89 3.49 -13.04
N GLY A 182 13.62 3.70 -11.95
CA GLY A 182 13.96 5.03 -11.44
C GLY A 182 12.76 5.82 -10.92
N ILE A 183 11.68 5.14 -10.52
CA ILE A 183 10.42 5.78 -10.06
C ILE A 183 10.28 5.86 -8.54
N CYS A 184 11.07 5.08 -7.79
CA CYS A 184 11.09 5.07 -6.32
C CYS A 184 12.47 4.62 -5.84
N ASP A 185 12.97 5.16 -4.73
CA ASP A 185 14.24 4.75 -4.13
C ASP A 185 14.17 3.39 -3.41
N GLY A 186 12.94 2.96 -3.07
CA GLY A 186 12.67 1.70 -2.42
C GLY A 186 13.18 1.61 -0.98
N ASN A 187 13.29 2.73 -0.27
CA ASN A 187 13.75 2.76 1.11
C ASN A 187 12.60 2.45 2.08
N MET A 188 12.61 1.24 2.66
CA MET A 188 11.60 0.80 3.62
C MET A 188 11.77 1.47 4.99
N GLU A 189 12.99 1.85 5.38
CA GLU A 189 13.27 2.45 6.69
C GLU A 189 12.77 3.88 6.77
N GLU A 190 12.89 4.64 5.66
CA GLU A 190 12.34 5.99 5.52
C GLU A 190 10.85 6.02 5.16
N GLY A 191 10.31 4.86 4.76
CA GLY A 191 8.90 4.70 4.40
C GLY A 191 8.56 5.05 2.96
N SER A 192 9.57 5.20 2.07
CA SER A 192 9.33 5.37 0.63
C SER A 192 8.78 4.09 -0.01
N LEU A 193 9.06 2.93 0.58
CA LEU A 193 8.44 1.66 0.23
C LEU A 193 7.83 1.04 1.49
N ARG A 194 6.53 0.84 1.49
CA ARG A 194 5.78 0.22 2.60
C ARG A 194 5.06 -1.02 2.11
N CYS A 195 4.84 -1.97 3.01
CA CYS A 195 4.13 -3.19 2.69
C CYS A 195 3.15 -3.54 3.81
N ASP A 196 1.91 -3.77 3.45
CA ASP A 196 0.87 -4.33 4.29
C ASP A 196 0.57 -5.76 3.80
N ALA A 197 0.29 -6.69 4.71
CA ALA A 197 0.02 -8.08 4.36
C ALA A 197 -1.34 -8.53 4.89
N ASN A 198 -2.16 -9.07 4.00
CA ASN A 198 -3.39 -9.76 4.33
C ASN A 198 -3.09 -11.26 4.43
N VAL A 199 -3.20 -11.85 5.61
CA VAL A 199 -2.86 -13.24 5.91
C VAL A 199 -4.09 -14.01 6.35
N SER A 200 -4.34 -15.17 5.75
CA SER A 200 -5.37 -16.10 6.19
C SER A 200 -4.89 -17.54 6.08
N LEU A 201 -5.54 -18.45 6.81
CA LEU A 201 -5.35 -19.89 6.72
C LEU A 201 -6.63 -20.56 6.26
N ARG A 202 -6.49 -21.57 5.40
CA ARG A 202 -7.59 -22.50 5.04
C ARG A 202 -7.14 -23.95 5.23
N LEU A 203 -8.06 -24.85 5.39
CA LEU A 203 -7.72 -26.28 5.37
C LEU A 203 -7.17 -26.64 3.99
N ARG A 204 -6.13 -27.45 3.98
CA ARG A 204 -5.52 -27.91 2.72
C ARG A 204 -6.56 -28.65 1.86
N GLY A 205 -6.67 -28.25 0.61
CA GLY A 205 -7.65 -28.76 -0.36
C GLY A 205 -8.97 -27.98 -0.39
N GLU A 206 -9.23 -27.07 0.54
CA GLU A 206 -10.39 -26.18 0.44
C GLU A 206 -10.13 -25.03 -0.53
N THR A 207 -11.19 -24.60 -1.23
CA THR A 207 -11.16 -23.46 -2.15
C THR A 207 -11.55 -22.14 -1.46
N LYS A 208 -12.37 -22.23 -0.41
CA LYS A 208 -12.84 -21.06 0.34
C LYS A 208 -11.72 -20.49 1.19
N TYR A 209 -11.50 -19.16 1.08
CA TYR A 209 -10.53 -18.46 1.93
C TYR A 209 -11.00 -18.41 3.39
N GLY A 210 -10.03 -18.48 4.30
CA GLY A 210 -10.25 -18.22 5.71
C GLY A 210 -10.41 -16.72 5.98
N THR A 211 -10.72 -16.38 7.24
CA THR A 211 -10.77 -14.98 7.69
C THR A 211 -9.38 -14.38 7.67
N LYS A 212 -9.23 -13.25 6.99
CA LYS A 212 -7.94 -12.56 6.87
C LYS A 212 -7.67 -11.62 8.04
N THR A 213 -6.40 -11.49 8.39
CA THR A 213 -5.87 -10.46 9.28
C THR A 213 -4.92 -9.59 8.49
N GLU A 214 -5.02 -8.28 8.65
CA GLU A 214 -4.12 -7.33 8.04
C GLU A 214 -2.95 -7.04 8.98
N LEU A 215 -1.71 -7.18 8.48
CA LEU A 215 -0.48 -6.84 9.20
C LEU A 215 0.09 -5.53 8.66
N LYS A 216 0.42 -4.62 9.58
CA LYS A 216 1.02 -3.32 9.27
C LYS A 216 2.32 -3.10 10.04
N ASN A 217 3.04 -2.03 9.69
CA ASN A 217 4.28 -1.61 10.34
C ASN A 217 5.47 -2.56 10.09
N MET A 218 5.56 -3.12 8.89
CA MET A 218 6.65 -4.00 8.47
C MET A 218 7.65 -3.21 7.61
N ASN A 219 8.63 -2.59 8.25
CA ASN A 219 9.57 -1.65 7.63
C ASN A 219 10.88 -2.29 7.15
N SER A 220 10.90 -3.60 6.94
CA SER A 220 12.02 -4.32 6.33
C SER A 220 11.55 -5.67 5.78
N PHE A 221 12.30 -6.25 4.84
CA PHE A 221 12.02 -7.59 4.32
C PHE A 221 12.00 -8.66 5.41
N LYS A 222 12.88 -8.52 6.40
CA LYS A 222 12.91 -9.40 7.57
C LYS A 222 11.61 -9.27 8.37
N ASN A 223 11.16 -8.04 8.61
CA ASN A 223 9.91 -7.80 9.35
C ASN A 223 8.69 -8.32 8.59
N VAL A 224 8.65 -8.23 7.26
CA VAL A 224 7.59 -8.83 6.45
C VAL A 224 7.52 -10.34 6.68
N ARG A 225 8.66 -11.04 6.58
CA ARG A 225 8.73 -12.48 6.83
C ARG A 225 8.34 -12.82 8.25
N ASP A 226 8.99 -12.22 9.25
CA ASP A 226 8.83 -12.57 10.65
C ASP A 226 7.40 -12.29 11.15
N ALA A 227 6.78 -11.18 10.71
CA ALA A 227 5.40 -10.84 11.04
C ALA A 227 4.40 -11.86 10.46
N ILE A 228 4.58 -12.25 9.20
CA ILE A 228 3.72 -13.25 8.55
C ILE A 228 3.88 -14.62 9.23
N GLU A 229 5.11 -15.05 9.53
CA GLU A 229 5.34 -16.31 10.25
C GLU A 229 4.68 -16.31 11.64
N SER A 230 4.78 -15.21 12.37
CA SER A 230 4.14 -15.03 13.67
C SER A 230 2.62 -15.12 13.56
N GLU A 231 2.03 -14.48 12.56
CA GLU A 231 0.58 -14.47 12.34
C GLU A 231 0.05 -15.84 11.90
N VAL A 232 0.77 -16.54 11.03
CA VAL A 232 0.45 -17.92 10.62
C VAL A 232 0.40 -18.84 11.83
N LYS A 233 1.39 -18.75 12.72
CA LYS A 233 1.43 -19.53 13.98
C LYS A 233 0.26 -19.17 14.90
N ARG A 234 -0.07 -17.88 15.04
CA ARG A 234 -1.20 -17.41 15.85
C ARG A 234 -2.53 -17.93 15.33
N GLN A 235 -2.79 -17.79 14.02
CA GLN A 235 -4.04 -18.28 13.42
C GLN A 235 -4.17 -19.81 13.51
N ALA A 236 -3.09 -20.55 13.23
CA ALA A 236 -3.09 -22.00 13.35
C ALA A 236 -3.43 -22.45 14.78
N ALA A 237 -2.84 -21.80 15.80
CA ALA A 237 -3.13 -22.11 17.19
C ALA A 237 -4.59 -21.83 17.59
N LEU A 238 -5.22 -20.76 17.07
CA LEU A 238 -6.64 -20.47 17.28
C LEU A 238 -7.51 -21.56 16.64
N LEU A 239 -7.27 -21.86 15.36
CA LEU A 239 -8.05 -22.85 14.60
C LEU A 239 -7.92 -24.27 15.17
N ASP A 240 -6.74 -24.64 15.67
CA ASP A 240 -6.53 -25.95 16.31
C ASP A 240 -7.28 -26.11 17.64
N ARG A 241 -7.60 -25.00 18.33
CA ARG A 241 -8.48 -24.98 19.51
C ARG A 241 -9.97 -24.86 19.17
N GLY A 242 -10.31 -24.82 17.87
CA GLY A 242 -11.70 -24.61 17.44
C GLY A 242 -12.18 -23.18 17.59
N GLU A 243 -11.28 -22.23 17.83
CA GLU A 243 -11.57 -20.80 17.90
C GLU A 243 -11.63 -20.18 16.50
N ARG A 244 -12.25 -19.01 16.39
CA ARG A 244 -12.33 -18.27 15.12
C ARG A 244 -11.28 -17.20 15.04
N VAL A 245 -10.69 -17.05 13.86
CA VAL A 245 -9.90 -15.86 13.52
C VAL A 245 -10.86 -14.68 13.34
N VAL A 246 -10.54 -13.54 13.98
CA VAL A 246 -11.28 -12.29 13.82
C VAL A 246 -10.62 -11.47 12.73
N GLN A 247 -11.42 -10.85 11.87
CA GLN A 247 -10.91 -9.90 10.87
C GLN A 247 -10.52 -8.61 11.58
N GLU A 248 -9.23 -8.35 11.64
CA GLU A 248 -8.67 -7.20 12.35
C GLU A 248 -7.37 -6.72 11.68
N THR A 249 -6.99 -5.47 11.96
CA THR A 249 -5.65 -4.95 11.65
C THR A 249 -4.76 -5.09 12.87
N ARG A 250 -3.54 -5.59 12.66
CA ARG A 250 -2.53 -5.80 13.70
C ARG A 250 -1.24 -5.06 13.35
N LEU A 251 -0.64 -4.41 14.34
CA LEU A 251 0.67 -3.78 14.21
C LEU A 251 1.79 -4.75 14.60
N TRP A 252 2.77 -4.90 13.74
CA TRP A 252 3.99 -5.64 14.04
C TRP A 252 4.90 -4.84 14.96
N ASP A 253 5.33 -5.45 16.06
CA ASP A 253 6.36 -4.95 16.96
C ASP A 253 7.63 -5.80 16.76
N ALA A 254 8.59 -5.25 16.03
CA ALA A 254 9.83 -5.96 15.71
C ALA A 254 10.71 -6.22 16.93
N ALA A 255 10.63 -5.38 17.97
CA ALA A 255 11.40 -5.55 19.20
C ALA A 255 10.87 -6.71 20.03
N ARG A 256 9.56 -6.91 20.05
CA ARG A 256 8.89 -8.00 20.76
C ARG A 256 8.75 -9.27 19.92
N GLY A 257 8.89 -9.17 18.60
CA GLY A 257 8.65 -10.28 17.67
C GLY A 257 7.19 -10.77 17.68
N MET A 258 6.24 -9.87 17.89
CA MET A 258 4.81 -10.18 17.93
C MET A 258 3.95 -9.03 17.38
N SER A 259 2.75 -9.36 16.93
CA SER A 259 1.76 -8.37 16.53
C SER A 259 0.74 -8.11 17.63
N ALA A 260 0.26 -6.88 17.74
CA ALA A 260 -0.83 -6.48 18.62
C ALA A 260 -2.01 -5.97 17.78
N ALA A 261 -3.24 -6.34 18.19
CA ALA A 261 -4.44 -5.79 17.56
C ALA A 261 -4.46 -4.27 17.74
N MET A 262 -4.70 -3.55 16.67
CA MET A 262 -5.11 -2.16 16.79
C MET A 262 -6.47 -2.13 17.47
N ARG A 263 -6.76 -1.07 18.27
CA ARG A 263 -8.10 -0.90 18.83
C ARG A 263 -9.10 -1.16 17.71
N SER A 264 -9.97 -2.17 17.93
CA SER A 264 -10.99 -2.54 16.96
C SER A 264 -11.79 -1.29 16.63
N LYS A 265 -11.65 -0.79 15.42
CA LYS A 265 -12.68 0.06 14.87
C LYS A 265 -13.81 -0.90 14.53
N GLU A 266 -14.86 -0.88 15.32
CA GLU A 266 -16.05 -1.73 15.19
C GLU A 266 -16.83 -1.51 13.89
N GLN A 267 -16.25 -0.80 12.90
CA GLN A 267 -16.89 -0.52 11.63
C GLN A 267 -15.89 -0.74 10.52
N ALA A 268 -16.24 -1.63 9.60
CA ALA A 268 -15.70 -1.55 8.25
C ALA A 268 -15.84 -0.08 7.81
N HIS A 269 -14.71 0.60 7.53
CA HIS A 269 -14.79 1.99 7.11
C HIS A 269 -15.54 2.05 5.81
N ASP A 270 -16.76 2.56 5.86
CA ASP A 270 -17.46 3.04 4.68
C ASP A 270 -16.75 4.34 4.26
N TYR A 271 -15.81 4.22 3.34
CA TYR A 271 -15.04 5.36 2.84
C TYR A 271 -15.86 6.29 1.93
N ARG A 272 -17.11 5.96 1.63
CA ARG A 272 -18.03 6.77 0.82
C ARG A 272 -17.34 7.32 -0.43
N TYR A 273 -16.73 6.42 -1.18
CA TYR A 273 -16.09 6.78 -2.43
C TYR A 273 -17.05 7.47 -3.38
N PHE A 274 -16.60 8.57 -3.96
CA PHE A 274 -17.22 9.19 -5.13
C PHE A 274 -16.14 9.82 -6.02
N PRO A 275 -16.43 10.03 -7.32
CA PRO A 275 -15.46 10.65 -8.23
C PRO A 275 -14.99 12.01 -7.74
N GLU A 276 -13.67 12.28 -7.83
CA GLU A 276 -13.09 13.58 -7.49
C GLU A 276 -13.62 14.65 -8.45
N PRO A 277 -14.45 15.60 -7.98
CA PRO A 277 -15.11 16.56 -8.86
C PRO A 277 -14.16 17.62 -9.44
N ASP A 278 -13.02 17.84 -8.79
CA ASP A 278 -12.06 18.89 -9.15
C ASP A 278 -10.97 18.38 -10.12
N LEU A 279 -10.99 17.09 -10.45
CA LEU A 279 -10.09 16.52 -11.46
C LEU A 279 -10.90 15.98 -12.66
N PRO A 280 -10.54 16.36 -13.88
CA PRO A 280 -11.10 15.70 -15.05
C PRO A 280 -10.65 14.24 -15.13
N PRO A 281 -11.35 13.36 -15.87
CA PRO A 281 -10.85 12.03 -16.15
C PRO A 281 -9.44 12.09 -16.75
N LEU A 282 -8.54 11.23 -16.22
CA LEU A 282 -7.21 11.06 -16.78
C LEU A 282 -7.30 10.25 -18.07
N VAL A 283 -6.72 10.78 -19.14
CA VAL A 283 -6.62 10.09 -20.43
C VAL A 283 -5.14 9.84 -20.72
N VAL A 284 -4.81 8.58 -20.97
CA VAL A 284 -3.48 8.14 -21.43
C VAL A 284 -3.61 7.80 -22.90
N SER A 285 -2.95 8.57 -23.75
CA SER A 285 -3.00 8.40 -25.20
C SER A 285 -2.13 7.25 -25.71
N ASP A 286 -2.39 6.76 -26.91
CA ASP A 286 -1.55 5.75 -27.55
C ASP A 286 -0.09 6.23 -27.75
N SER A 287 0.10 7.54 -27.96
CA SER A 287 1.43 8.13 -28.08
C SER A 287 2.21 8.16 -26.76
N GLU A 288 1.54 8.15 -25.61
CA GLU A 288 2.17 8.04 -24.30
C GLU A 288 2.48 6.59 -23.90
N LEU A 289 1.87 5.62 -24.63
CA LEU A 289 2.13 4.19 -24.42
C LEU A 289 3.22 3.65 -25.37
N ALA A 290 3.57 4.39 -26.41
CA ALA A 290 4.58 4.02 -27.41
C ALA A 290 6.00 4.35 -26.94
#